data_55772526c429676f4bdc7b07f9d9111c
#
_entry.id   55772526c429676f4bdc7b07f9d9111c
#
_cell.length_a   1.000
_cell.length_b   1.000
_cell.length_c   1.000
_cell.angle_alpha   90.00
_cell.angle_beta   90.00
_cell.angle_gamma   90.00
#
_symmetry.space_group_name_H-M   'P 1'
#
loop_
_entity.id
_entity.type
_entity.pdbx_description
1 polymer ?
#
loop_
_entity_poly.entity_id
_entity_poly.type
_entity_poly.pdbx_seq_one_letter_code
_entity_poly.pdbx_strand_id
1 'polypeptide(L)'
;MQKTALVIMAAGIGSRFGKGIKQLAPVGTCGEIIMDYSIHDALEAGFNKVVFIIRKDLEEEFRRVIGERIEKITEVEYVFQELDDLPEGFTKPADRTKPWGTGQAVLAAKKVLDEPFIVINADDYYGKEAYVKVHDYLVQEQQKDGKLHICMAGFRLGNTLSDNGSVTRGICHIENGQLTGVTETHDIFKTATGAESRNADGSVQELDVKDLVSMNMWGLTPDFMEVLEKGFAEFLSGDRKSV
;
A
#
# COMPACT_ATOMS: atom_id res chain seq x y z
N MET A 1 -1.93 25.98 -0.68
CA MET A 1 -1.80 24.68 -0.01
C MET A 1 -0.88 23.84 -0.89
N GLN A 2 0.08 23.14 -0.33
CA GLN A 2 0.98 22.27 -1.10
C GLN A 2 0.17 21.11 -1.68
N LYS A 3 0.42 20.72 -2.95
CA LYS A 3 -0.20 19.53 -3.52
C LYS A 3 0.41 18.29 -2.89
N THR A 4 -0.44 17.35 -2.49
CA THR A 4 -0.07 16.04 -1.99
C THR A 4 -1.13 15.01 -2.43
N ALA A 5 -0.70 13.80 -2.79
CA ALA A 5 -1.61 12.80 -3.32
C ALA A 5 -1.76 11.58 -2.39
N LEU A 6 -2.98 11.04 -2.35
CA LEU A 6 -3.29 9.72 -1.80
C LEU A 6 -3.34 8.72 -2.95
N VAL A 7 -2.44 7.74 -2.94
CA VAL A 7 -2.39 6.65 -3.93
C VAL A 7 -2.94 5.38 -3.30
N ILE A 8 -3.99 4.82 -3.89
CA ILE A 8 -4.69 3.64 -3.38
C ILE A 8 -4.48 2.46 -4.33
N MET A 9 -3.81 1.42 -3.84
CA MET A 9 -3.60 0.17 -4.58
C MET A 9 -4.85 -0.70 -4.51
N ALA A 10 -5.66 -0.70 -5.56
CA ALA A 10 -6.93 -1.41 -5.65
C ALA A 10 -6.99 -2.43 -6.80
N ALA A 11 -5.85 -2.73 -7.46
CA ALA A 11 -5.76 -3.71 -8.54
C ALA A 11 -5.74 -5.17 -8.07
N GLY A 12 -5.70 -5.42 -6.75
CA GLY A 12 -5.60 -6.76 -6.17
C GLY A 12 -6.77 -7.67 -6.55
N ILE A 13 -6.45 -8.92 -6.90
CA ILE A 13 -7.45 -9.95 -7.18
C ILE A 13 -7.94 -10.52 -5.85
N GLY A 14 -9.08 -10.06 -5.36
CA GLY A 14 -9.75 -10.63 -4.19
C GLY A 14 -10.30 -12.03 -4.46
N SER A 15 -9.40 -13.02 -4.64
CA SER A 15 -9.72 -14.39 -5.07
C SER A 15 -10.62 -15.19 -4.11
N ARG A 16 -10.96 -14.65 -2.95
CA ARG A 16 -11.72 -15.33 -1.89
C ARG A 16 -13.15 -14.82 -1.70
N PHE A 17 -13.57 -13.81 -2.47
CA PHE A 17 -14.85 -13.10 -2.27
C PHE A 17 -15.87 -13.40 -3.38
N GLY A 18 -16.26 -14.66 -3.59
CA GLY A 18 -17.35 -15.02 -4.49
C GLY A 18 -17.34 -14.28 -5.85
N LYS A 19 -18.48 -13.71 -6.26
CA LYS A 19 -18.62 -12.96 -7.53
C LYS A 19 -18.36 -11.44 -7.42
N GLY A 20 -17.90 -10.91 -6.27
CA GLY A 20 -17.71 -9.46 -6.05
C GLY A 20 -16.25 -9.04 -5.91
N ILE A 21 -15.98 -7.76 -6.10
CA ILE A 21 -14.68 -7.14 -5.85
C ILE A 21 -14.57 -6.89 -4.34
N LYS A 22 -13.67 -7.60 -3.66
CA LYS A 22 -13.50 -7.52 -2.18
C LYS A 22 -13.36 -6.07 -1.69
N GLN A 23 -12.58 -5.26 -2.39
CA GLN A 23 -12.29 -3.87 -2.02
C GLN A 23 -13.51 -2.95 -2.09
N LEU A 24 -14.57 -3.37 -2.79
CA LEU A 24 -15.83 -2.63 -2.94
C LEU A 24 -16.95 -3.16 -2.03
N ALA A 25 -16.64 -4.10 -1.13
CA ALA A 25 -17.62 -4.64 -0.20
C ALA A 25 -17.99 -3.58 0.87
N PRO A 26 -19.30 -3.30 1.10
CA PRO A 26 -19.75 -2.39 2.13
C PRO A 26 -19.35 -2.87 3.53
N VAL A 27 -18.86 -1.96 4.35
CA VAL A 27 -18.51 -2.19 5.77
C VAL A 27 -19.28 -1.24 6.70
N GLY A 28 -19.72 -0.09 6.19
CA GLY A 28 -20.52 0.89 6.92
C GLY A 28 -22.02 0.65 6.81
N THR A 29 -22.79 1.29 7.69
CA THR A 29 -24.26 1.16 7.77
C THR A 29 -25.00 1.84 6.62
N CYS A 30 -24.38 2.80 5.94
CA CYS A 30 -24.93 3.50 4.77
C CYS A 30 -24.30 3.05 3.46
N GLY A 31 -23.55 1.94 3.47
CA GLY A 31 -22.92 1.36 2.30
C GLY A 31 -21.50 1.86 2.04
N GLU A 32 -20.89 2.52 3.02
CA GLU A 32 -19.50 2.93 2.95
C GLU A 32 -18.58 1.70 2.85
N ILE A 33 -17.54 1.80 2.04
CA ILE A 33 -16.46 0.83 1.90
C ILE A 33 -15.22 1.31 2.68
N ILE A 34 -14.21 0.45 2.88
CA ILE A 34 -12.99 0.83 3.64
C ILE A 34 -12.31 2.05 3.03
N MET A 35 -12.24 2.15 1.69
CA MET A 35 -11.64 3.28 1.00
C MET A 35 -12.34 4.61 1.29
N ASP A 36 -13.64 4.64 1.56
CA ASP A 36 -14.33 5.89 1.92
C ASP A 36 -13.74 6.50 3.20
N TYR A 37 -13.50 5.67 4.21
CA TYR A 37 -12.86 6.11 5.46
C TYR A 37 -11.42 6.56 5.24
N SER A 38 -10.65 5.79 4.46
CA SER A 38 -9.27 6.14 4.13
C SER A 38 -9.15 7.46 3.38
N ILE A 39 -10.03 7.70 2.40
CA ILE A 39 -10.06 8.96 1.63
C ILE A 39 -10.50 10.12 2.52
N HIS A 40 -11.54 9.94 3.34
CA HIS A 40 -12.00 10.95 4.28
C HIS A 40 -10.87 11.39 5.22
N ASP A 41 -10.20 10.44 5.88
CA ASP A 41 -9.11 10.71 6.80
C ASP A 41 -7.91 11.39 6.12
N ALA A 42 -7.58 10.99 4.89
CA ALA A 42 -6.52 11.60 4.10
C ALA A 42 -6.86 13.06 3.70
N LEU A 43 -8.08 13.33 3.23
CA LEU A 43 -8.52 14.69 2.89
C LEU A 43 -8.50 15.61 4.12
N GLU A 44 -8.97 15.12 5.27
CA GLU A 44 -8.90 15.87 6.54
C GLU A 44 -7.45 16.11 7.01
N ALA A 45 -6.51 15.20 6.69
CA ALA A 45 -5.08 15.39 6.97
C ALA A 45 -4.41 16.40 6.04
N GLY A 46 -5.03 16.75 4.91
CA GLY A 46 -4.52 17.78 3.98
C GLY A 46 -4.14 17.26 2.59
N PHE A 47 -4.26 15.96 2.31
CA PHE A 47 -4.13 15.43 0.95
C PHE A 47 -5.25 16.00 0.08
N ASN A 48 -4.96 16.31 -1.18
CA ASN A 48 -5.88 17.05 -2.06
C ASN A 48 -5.97 16.48 -3.48
N LYS A 49 -5.45 15.27 -3.69
CA LYS A 49 -5.58 14.48 -4.90
C LYS A 49 -5.67 13.00 -4.53
N VAL A 50 -6.47 12.24 -5.24
CA VAL A 50 -6.59 10.79 -5.10
C VAL A 50 -6.20 10.11 -6.41
N VAL A 51 -5.32 9.11 -6.33
CA VAL A 51 -4.92 8.29 -7.47
C VAL A 51 -5.31 6.85 -7.19
N PHE A 52 -6.21 6.31 -7.98
CA PHE A 52 -6.61 4.91 -7.89
C PHE A 52 -5.79 4.06 -8.86
N ILE A 53 -5.07 3.09 -8.34
CA ILE A 53 -4.40 2.05 -9.13
C ILE A 53 -5.34 0.85 -9.20
N ILE A 54 -5.93 0.62 -10.35
CA ILE A 54 -6.94 -0.41 -10.58
C ILE A 54 -6.57 -1.29 -11.78
N ARG A 55 -7.33 -2.34 -12.02
CA ARG A 55 -7.29 -3.07 -13.28
C ARG A 55 -8.19 -2.39 -14.30
N LYS A 56 -7.79 -2.39 -15.57
CA LYS A 56 -8.57 -1.75 -16.64
C LYS A 56 -9.97 -2.34 -16.79
N ASP A 57 -10.10 -3.66 -16.64
CA ASP A 57 -11.39 -4.37 -16.76
C ASP A 57 -12.38 -4.04 -15.61
N LEU A 58 -11.92 -3.41 -14.53
CA LEU A 58 -12.74 -3.02 -13.38
C LEU A 58 -13.10 -1.52 -13.37
N GLU A 59 -12.63 -0.73 -14.33
CA GLU A 59 -12.75 0.74 -14.31
C GLU A 59 -14.20 1.19 -14.20
N GLU A 60 -15.10 0.67 -15.01
CA GLU A 60 -16.51 1.10 -15.05
C GLU A 60 -17.22 0.83 -13.72
N GLU A 61 -17.06 -0.38 -13.18
CA GLU A 61 -17.66 -0.74 -11.89
C GLU A 61 -17.06 0.08 -10.75
N PHE A 62 -15.74 0.26 -10.76
CA PHE A 62 -15.01 1.02 -9.73
C PHE A 62 -15.46 2.49 -9.71
N ARG A 63 -15.56 3.14 -10.88
CA ARG A 63 -16.06 4.52 -10.98
C ARG A 63 -17.49 4.62 -10.43
N ARG A 64 -18.37 3.72 -10.80
CA ARG A 64 -19.78 3.71 -10.35
C ARG A 64 -19.89 3.54 -8.84
N VAL A 65 -19.07 2.70 -8.22
CA VAL A 65 -19.17 2.39 -6.77
C VAL A 65 -18.55 3.48 -5.92
N ILE A 66 -17.38 3.99 -6.28
CA ILE A 66 -16.66 4.96 -5.46
C ILE A 66 -16.20 6.20 -6.25
N GLY A 67 -15.68 6.03 -7.46
CA GLY A 67 -15.00 7.08 -8.21
C GLY A 67 -15.84 8.35 -8.38
N GLU A 68 -17.05 8.21 -8.92
CA GLU A 68 -17.96 9.34 -9.17
C GLU A 68 -18.34 10.15 -7.91
N ARG A 69 -18.24 9.54 -6.74
CA ARG A 69 -18.47 10.23 -5.46
C ARG A 69 -17.26 11.06 -5.07
N ILE A 70 -16.07 10.51 -5.24
CA ILE A 70 -14.82 11.16 -4.85
C ILE A 70 -14.45 12.29 -5.81
N GLU A 71 -14.74 12.14 -7.12
CA GLU A 71 -14.54 13.17 -8.14
C GLU A 71 -15.31 14.48 -7.83
N LYS A 72 -16.38 14.42 -7.02
CA LYS A 72 -17.15 15.59 -6.61
C LYS A 72 -16.49 16.41 -5.50
N ILE A 73 -15.51 15.84 -4.81
CA ILE A 73 -14.92 16.44 -3.60
C ILE A 73 -13.42 16.70 -3.71
N THR A 74 -12.72 16.03 -4.63
CA THR A 74 -11.28 16.22 -4.85
C THR A 74 -10.88 15.87 -6.28
N GLU A 75 -9.63 16.21 -6.66
CA GLU A 75 -9.00 15.78 -7.91
C GLU A 75 -8.78 14.25 -7.87
N VAL A 76 -9.19 13.55 -8.94
CA VAL A 76 -9.07 12.08 -9.02
C VAL A 76 -8.40 11.67 -10.33
N GLU A 77 -7.44 10.76 -10.24
CA GLU A 77 -6.80 10.10 -11.36
C GLU A 77 -6.97 8.58 -11.27
N TYR A 78 -7.09 7.93 -12.42
CA TYR A 78 -7.14 6.47 -12.54
C TYR A 78 -5.97 5.99 -13.36
N VAL A 79 -5.21 5.08 -12.79
CA VAL A 79 -4.09 4.43 -13.47
C VAL A 79 -4.28 2.92 -13.42
N PHE A 80 -3.70 2.22 -14.40
CA PHE A 80 -3.97 0.82 -14.58
C PHE A 80 -2.72 -0.01 -14.36
N GLN A 81 -2.82 -1.00 -13.48
CA GLN A 81 -1.77 -2.00 -13.31
C GLN A 81 -2.00 -3.13 -14.32
N GLU A 82 -1.22 -3.13 -15.39
CA GLU A 82 -1.29 -4.15 -16.44
C GLU A 82 -0.05 -5.04 -16.45
N LEU A 83 -0.23 -6.33 -16.76
CA LEU A 83 0.87 -7.31 -16.79
C LEU A 83 1.89 -7.04 -17.90
N ASP A 84 1.44 -6.41 -18.97
CA ASP A 84 2.25 -6.11 -20.16
C ASP A 84 2.90 -4.71 -20.10
N ASP A 85 2.58 -3.90 -19.05
CA ASP A 85 3.23 -2.60 -18.82
C ASP A 85 4.59 -2.82 -18.15
N LEU A 86 5.60 -3.04 -18.97
CA LEU A 86 6.97 -3.35 -18.59
C LEU A 86 7.94 -2.31 -19.14
N PRO A 87 9.11 -2.12 -18.49
CA PRO A 87 10.17 -1.29 -19.02
C PRO A 87 10.61 -1.75 -20.42
N GLU A 88 11.19 -0.83 -21.19
CA GLU A 88 11.71 -1.13 -22.53
C GLU A 88 12.70 -2.30 -22.51
N GLY A 89 12.57 -3.21 -23.50
CA GLY A 89 13.40 -4.42 -23.61
C GLY A 89 12.90 -5.64 -22.85
N PHE A 90 11.84 -5.51 -22.07
CA PHE A 90 11.24 -6.66 -21.36
C PHE A 90 9.91 -7.08 -21.98
N THR A 91 9.63 -8.37 -21.94
CA THR A 91 8.37 -8.97 -22.36
C THR A 91 7.82 -9.88 -21.27
N LYS A 92 6.49 -9.88 -21.13
CA LYS A 92 5.83 -10.76 -20.17
C LYS A 92 6.01 -12.24 -20.56
N PRO A 93 6.44 -13.12 -19.63
CA PRO A 93 6.39 -14.56 -19.84
C PRO A 93 4.97 -15.02 -20.19
N ALA A 94 4.86 -15.97 -21.14
CA ALA A 94 3.56 -16.41 -21.64
C ALA A 94 2.66 -17.05 -20.58
N ASP A 95 3.25 -17.66 -19.56
CA ASP A 95 2.60 -18.32 -18.42
C ASP A 95 2.32 -17.37 -17.24
N ARG A 96 2.77 -16.11 -17.30
CA ARG A 96 2.58 -15.14 -16.21
C ARG A 96 1.14 -14.63 -16.17
N THR A 97 0.45 -14.96 -15.08
CA THR A 97 -0.93 -14.52 -14.80
C THR A 97 -1.05 -13.67 -13.53
N LYS A 98 -0.02 -13.71 -12.66
CA LYS A 98 -0.02 -12.96 -11.39
C LYS A 98 0.56 -11.56 -11.60
N PRO A 99 0.04 -10.52 -10.91
CA PRO A 99 0.63 -9.18 -10.89
C PRO A 99 2.12 -9.23 -10.49
N TRP A 100 2.87 -8.21 -10.90
CA TRP A 100 4.30 -8.10 -10.63
C TRP A 100 4.64 -7.65 -9.19
N GLY A 101 3.63 -7.22 -8.43
CA GLY A 101 3.79 -6.77 -7.05
C GLY A 101 3.46 -5.29 -6.87
N THR A 102 3.60 -4.82 -5.63
CA THR A 102 3.21 -3.46 -5.23
C THR A 102 4.09 -2.37 -5.84
N GLY A 103 5.39 -2.64 -6.03
CA GLY A 103 6.30 -1.68 -6.68
C GLY A 103 5.88 -1.36 -8.11
N GLN A 104 5.53 -2.39 -8.92
CA GLN A 104 5.04 -2.16 -10.29
C GLN A 104 3.66 -1.49 -10.29
N ALA A 105 2.80 -1.79 -9.30
CA ALA A 105 1.54 -1.09 -9.14
C ALA A 105 1.75 0.43 -8.96
N VAL A 106 2.65 0.82 -8.06
CA VAL A 106 2.98 2.23 -7.81
C VAL A 106 3.60 2.89 -9.06
N LEU A 107 4.44 2.18 -9.81
CA LEU A 107 5.02 2.68 -11.07
C LEU A 107 3.97 3.06 -12.11
N ALA A 108 2.80 2.41 -12.14
CA ALA A 108 1.71 2.78 -13.04
C ALA A 108 1.26 4.24 -12.83
N ALA A 109 1.46 4.79 -11.63
CA ALA A 109 1.10 6.17 -11.31
C ALA A 109 2.19 7.20 -11.67
N LYS A 110 3.37 6.79 -12.18
CA LYS A 110 4.53 7.68 -12.44
C LYS A 110 4.16 8.91 -13.27
N LYS A 111 3.28 8.77 -14.25
CA LYS A 111 2.92 9.86 -15.18
C LYS A 111 1.94 10.89 -14.63
N VAL A 112 1.32 10.59 -13.48
CA VAL A 112 0.28 11.44 -12.88
C VAL A 112 0.67 11.96 -11.49
N LEU A 113 1.87 11.67 -11.02
CA LEU A 113 2.39 12.07 -9.70
C LEU A 113 3.60 12.99 -9.83
N ASP A 114 3.36 14.30 -9.71
CA ASP A 114 4.39 15.34 -9.66
C ASP A 114 4.56 15.92 -8.25
N GLU A 115 3.75 15.48 -7.30
CA GLU A 115 3.71 15.92 -5.91
C GLU A 115 4.12 14.80 -4.94
N PRO A 116 4.51 15.12 -3.68
CA PRO A 116 4.66 14.12 -2.63
C PRO A 116 3.36 13.34 -2.41
N PHE A 117 3.48 12.06 -2.13
CA PHE A 117 2.31 11.19 -2.05
C PHE A 117 2.43 10.11 -0.98
N ILE A 118 1.30 9.62 -0.52
CA ILE A 118 1.18 8.45 0.33
C ILE A 118 0.63 7.28 -0.47
N VAL A 119 1.17 6.08 -0.26
CA VAL A 119 0.66 4.82 -0.85
C VAL A 119 0.01 3.99 0.23
N ILE A 120 -1.19 3.47 -0.05
CA ILE A 120 -1.93 2.58 0.85
C ILE A 120 -2.58 1.40 0.10
N ASN A 121 -2.95 0.36 0.84
CA ASN A 121 -3.82 -0.71 0.34
C ASN A 121 -5.29 -0.27 0.38
N ALA A 122 -6.08 -0.73 -0.57
CA ALA A 122 -7.51 -0.42 -0.66
C ALA A 122 -8.39 -1.11 0.41
N ASP A 123 -7.89 -2.18 1.01
CA ASP A 123 -8.64 -3.05 1.93
C ASP A 123 -8.14 -3.01 3.38
N ASP A 124 -7.25 -2.09 3.69
CA ASP A 124 -6.76 -1.85 5.05
C ASP A 124 -7.29 -0.51 5.61
N TYR A 125 -7.59 -0.48 6.91
CA TYR A 125 -7.93 0.74 7.64
C TYR A 125 -6.76 1.18 8.52
N TYR A 126 -6.28 2.39 8.32
CA TYR A 126 -5.03 2.90 8.92
C TYR A 126 -5.26 3.84 10.11
N GLY A 127 -6.44 4.45 10.21
CA GLY A 127 -6.76 5.46 11.21
C GLY A 127 -6.20 6.85 10.89
N LYS A 128 -6.95 7.86 11.25
CA LYS A 128 -6.70 9.28 10.92
C LYS A 128 -5.30 9.77 11.31
N GLU A 129 -4.82 9.38 12.50
CA GLU A 129 -3.52 9.84 13.02
C GLU A 129 -2.35 9.47 12.10
N ALA A 130 -2.41 8.32 11.43
CA ALA A 130 -1.38 7.89 10.50
C ALA A 130 -1.30 8.81 9.28
N TYR A 131 -2.44 9.21 8.71
CA TYR A 131 -2.49 10.17 7.60
C TYR A 131 -1.93 11.53 7.98
N VAL A 132 -2.31 12.06 9.15
CA VAL A 132 -1.79 13.34 9.65
C VAL A 132 -0.27 13.31 9.78
N LYS A 133 0.28 12.28 10.43
CA LYS A 133 1.74 12.18 10.64
C LYS A 133 2.52 12.04 9.35
N VAL A 134 2.02 11.25 8.39
CA VAL A 134 2.69 11.09 7.09
C VAL A 134 2.58 12.36 6.27
N HIS A 135 1.41 13.02 6.27
CA HIS A 135 1.23 14.29 5.58
C HIS A 135 2.17 15.36 6.13
N ASP A 136 2.21 15.52 7.45
CA ASP A 136 3.09 16.50 8.11
C ASP A 136 4.56 16.27 7.76
N TYR A 137 4.99 15.02 7.64
CA TYR A 137 6.33 14.68 7.19
C TYR A 137 6.57 15.07 5.73
N LEU A 138 5.62 14.77 4.84
CA LEU A 138 5.75 15.00 3.40
C LEU A 138 5.77 16.49 3.01
N VAL A 139 5.07 17.34 3.78
CA VAL A 139 5.03 18.79 3.52
C VAL A 139 6.15 19.59 4.19
N GLN A 140 6.97 18.95 5.04
CA GLN A 140 8.14 19.58 5.61
C GLN A 140 9.21 19.78 4.54
N GLU A 141 9.99 20.87 4.68
CA GLU A 141 11.17 21.07 3.85
C GLU A 141 12.21 19.98 4.15
N GLN A 142 12.48 19.14 3.16
CA GLN A 142 13.43 18.05 3.31
C GLN A 142 14.87 18.56 3.29
N GLN A 143 15.76 17.89 4.01
CA GLN A 143 17.18 18.20 4.04
C GLN A 143 17.81 18.00 2.66
N LYS A 144 18.63 18.96 2.20
CA LYS A 144 19.36 18.88 0.92
C LYS A 144 20.68 18.14 1.11
N ASP A 145 20.64 16.88 1.51
CA ASP A 145 21.81 16.03 1.78
C ASP A 145 22.09 15.01 0.66
N GLY A 146 21.39 15.13 -0.48
CA GLY A 146 21.54 14.25 -1.63
C GLY A 146 20.89 12.87 -1.44
N LYS A 147 20.08 12.69 -0.40
CA LYS A 147 19.33 11.46 -0.14
C LYS A 147 17.86 11.64 -0.46
N LEU A 148 17.19 10.52 -0.75
CA LEU A 148 15.75 10.48 -0.79
C LEU A 148 15.19 10.35 0.63
N HIS A 149 14.37 11.32 1.01
CA HIS A 149 13.69 11.33 2.29
C HIS A 149 12.28 10.74 2.13
N ILE A 150 12.08 9.55 2.63
CA ILE A 150 10.80 8.83 2.61
C ILE A 150 10.42 8.44 4.03
N CYS A 151 9.15 8.18 4.28
CA CYS A 151 8.68 7.69 5.57
C CYS A 151 7.72 6.52 5.43
N MET A 152 7.53 5.81 6.52
CA MET A 152 6.54 4.74 6.62
C MET A 152 5.80 4.87 7.95
N ALA A 153 4.49 4.70 7.94
CA ALA A 153 3.72 4.57 9.17
C ALA A 153 3.94 3.16 9.75
N GLY A 154 4.50 3.09 10.95
CA GLY A 154 4.63 1.86 11.73
C GLY A 154 3.44 1.68 12.67
N PHE A 155 2.83 0.52 12.65
CA PHE A 155 1.67 0.17 13.46
C PHE A 155 2.06 -0.81 14.55
N ARG A 156 1.49 -0.70 15.77
CA ARG A 156 1.73 -1.69 16.80
C ARG A 156 1.15 -3.04 16.39
N LEU A 157 1.95 -4.10 16.43
CA LEU A 157 1.55 -5.46 16.04
C LEU A 157 0.22 -5.86 16.69
N GLY A 158 0.08 -5.62 18.00
CA GLY A 158 -1.13 -5.98 18.74
C GLY A 158 -2.42 -5.37 18.19
N ASN A 159 -2.34 -4.20 17.54
CA ASN A 159 -3.50 -3.53 16.93
C ASN A 159 -3.83 -4.05 15.52
N THR A 160 -3.00 -4.93 14.96
CA THR A 160 -3.13 -5.43 13.58
C THR A 160 -3.41 -6.93 13.53
N LEU A 161 -3.58 -7.58 14.68
CA LEU A 161 -3.88 -9.00 14.80
C LEU A 161 -5.37 -9.27 14.53
N SER A 162 -5.66 -10.52 14.14
CA SER A 162 -7.03 -11.00 13.89
C SER A 162 -7.43 -12.01 14.96
N ASP A 163 -8.69 -11.95 15.40
CA ASP A 163 -9.29 -12.99 16.24
C ASP A 163 -9.72 -14.22 15.42
N ASN A 164 -9.73 -14.12 14.08
CA ASN A 164 -10.27 -15.13 13.16
C ASN A 164 -9.20 -15.77 12.27
N GLY A 165 -7.97 -15.91 12.76
CA GLY A 165 -6.90 -16.57 12.02
C GLY A 165 -5.58 -15.82 12.05
N SER A 166 -4.61 -16.28 11.26
CA SER A 166 -3.29 -15.67 11.16
C SER A 166 -3.28 -14.43 10.27
N VAL A 167 -2.30 -13.57 10.52
CA VAL A 167 -1.96 -12.43 9.67
C VAL A 167 -0.51 -12.51 9.21
N THR A 168 -0.17 -11.85 8.10
CA THR A 168 1.21 -11.62 7.65
C THR A 168 1.55 -10.15 7.86
N ARG A 169 2.70 -9.86 8.48
CA ARG A 169 3.16 -8.47 8.73
C ARG A 169 4.65 -8.34 8.48
N GLY A 170 5.05 -7.16 8.03
CA GLY A 170 6.45 -6.79 7.97
C GLY A 170 6.90 -6.24 9.33
N ILE A 171 7.64 -7.04 10.11
CA ILE A 171 8.23 -6.57 11.37
C ILE A 171 9.33 -5.55 11.08
N CYS A 172 9.21 -4.35 11.65
CA CYS A 172 10.13 -3.23 11.41
C CYS A 172 11.35 -3.31 12.32
N HIS A 173 12.54 -3.18 11.74
CA HIS A 173 13.79 -2.97 12.49
C HIS A 173 14.10 -1.48 12.49
N ILE A 174 14.25 -0.90 13.68
CA ILE A 174 14.41 0.55 13.84
C ILE A 174 15.65 0.83 14.68
N GLU A 175 16.53 1.67 14.16
CA GLU A 175 17.71 2.18 14.86
C GLU A 175 17.73 3.71 14.82
N ASN A 176 17.87 4.35 15.97
CA ASN A 176 17.89 5.81 16.08
C ASN A 176 16.71 6.53 15.41
N GLY A 177 15.52 5.91 15.44
CA GLY A 177 14.30 6.44 14.83
C GLY A 177 14.22 6.26 13.30
N GLN A 178 15.18 5.55 12.70
CA GLN A 178 15.20 5.23 11.28
C GLN A 178 14.89 3.75 11.05
N LEU A 179 14.10 3.49 10.01
CA LEU A 179 13.82 2.13 9.55
C LEU A 179 15.09 1.56 8.87
N THR A 180 15.65 0.49 9.43
CA THR A 180 16.84 -0.19 8.89
C THR A 180 16.51 -1.46 8.13
N GLY A 181 15.31 -2.00 8.32
CA GLY A 181 14.86 -3.20 7.63
C GLY A 181 13.42 -3.56 7.98
N VAL A 182 12.85 -4.43 7.15
CA VAL A 182 11.53 -5.03 7.37
C VAL A 182 11.66 -6.53 7.13
N THR A 183 11.26 -7.34 8.11
CA THR A 183 11.21 -8.80 7.96
C THR A 183 9.77 -9.25 7.78
N GLU A 184 9.43 -9.77 6.60
CA GLU A 184 8.11 -10.33 6.37
C GLU A 184 7.94 -11.60 7.21
N THR A 185 6.94 -11.57 8.09
CA THR A 185 6.63 -12.64 9.04
C THR A 185 5.21 -13.13 8.77
N HIS A 186 5.13 -14.42 8.44
CA HIS A 186 3.88 -15.09 8.12
C HIS A 186 3.28 -15.78 9.33
N ASP A 187 2.01 -16.19 9.21
CA ASP A 187 1.30 -17.01 10.19
C ASP A 187 1.42 -16.49 11.62
N ILE A 188 1.20 -15.19 11.78
CA ILE A 188 1.15 -14.54 13.09
C ILE A 188 -0.23 -14.74 13.69
N PHE A 189 -0.31 -15.42 14.81
CA PHE A 189 -1.53 -15.65 15.57
C PHE A 189 -1.55 -14.81 16.82
N LYS A 190 -2.73 -14.30 17.15
CA LYS A 190 -3.00 -13.70 18.46
C LYS A 190 -3.09 -14.80 19.52
N THR A 191 -2.43 -14.61 20.64
CA THR A 191 -2.51 -15.49 21.80
C THR A 191 -3.18 -14.81 22.98
N ALA A 192 -3.45 -15.53 24.07
CA ALA A 192 -4.03 -14.94 25.27
C ALA A 192 -3.12 -13.89 25.94
N THR A 193 -1.80 -13.98 25.72
CA THR A 193 -0.79 -13.14 26.37
C THR A 193 0.01 -12.28 25.42
N GLY A 194 -0.16 -12.44 24.08
CA GLY A 194 0.66 -11.75 23.12
C GLY A 194 0.40 -12.17 21.67
N ALA A 195 1.46 -12.44 20.93
CA ALA A 195 1.42 -12.94 19.56
C ALA A 195 2.53 -13.99 19.34
N GLU A 196 2.31 -14.89 18.40
CA GLU A 196 3.30 -15.88 17.98
C GLU A 196 3.26 -16.07 16.46
N SER A 197 4.41 -16.30 15.84
CA SER A 197 4.52 -16.77 14.47
C SER A 197 4.81 -18.26 14.46
N ARG A 198 4.15 -18.99 13.55
CA ARG A 198 4.32 -20.44 13.36
C ARG A 198 5.02 -20.69 12.03
N ASN A 199 6.25 -21.14 12.10
CA ASN A 199 7.05 -21.41 10.91
C ASN A 199 6.67 -22.75 10.26
N ALA A 200 7.00 -22.89 8.98
CA ALA A 200 6.72 -24.11 8.21
C ALA A 200 7.42 -25.37 8.74
N ASP A 201 8.52 -25.20 9.49
CA ASP A 201 9.25 -26.29 10.16
C ASP A 201 8.65 -26.72 11.51
N GLY A 202 7.53 -26.08 11.91
CA GLY A 202 6.84 -26.32 13.17
C GLY A 202 7.41 -25.54 14.37
N SER A 203 8.44 -24.72 14.18
CA SER A 203 8.95 -23.85 15.23
C SER A 203 7.98 -22.68 15.48
N VAL A 204 7.95 -22.21 16.73
CA VAL A 204 7.11 -21.08 17.16
C VAL A 204 8.04 -19.99 17.66
N GLN A 205 7.82 -18.77 17.18
CA GLN A 205 8.52 -17.57 17.63
C GLN A 205 7.52 -16.65 18.35
N GLU A 206 7.80 -16.32 19.61
CA GLU A 206 7.06 -15.29 20.33
C GLU A 206 7.37 -13.90 19.77
N LEU A 207 6.35 -13.06 19.64
CA LEU A 207 6.44 -11.69 19.12
C LEU A 207 5.90 -10.70 20.16
N ASP A 208 6.59 -9.57 20.33
CA ASP A 208 6.09 -8.49 21.19
C ASP A 208 4.96 -7.73 20.46
N VAL A 209 3.78 -7.69 21.07
CA VAL A 209 2.64 -6.93 20.54
C VAL A 209 2.90 -5.42 20.43
N LYS A 210 3.99 -4.93 21.03
CA LYS A 210 4.43 -3.53 20.95
C LYS A 210 5.35 -3.28 19.74
N ASP A 211 5.86 -4.33 19.11
CA ASP A 211 6.69 -4.19 17.92
C ASP A 211 5.95 -3.39 16.84
N LEU A 212 6.71 -2.61 16.10
CA LEU A 212 6.16 -1.87 14.97
C LEU A 212 6.18 -2.76 13.72
N VAL A 213 5.08 -2.72 13.00
CA VAL A 213 4.90 -3.46 11.76
C VAL A 213 4.50 -2.55 10.60
N SER A 214 4.93 -2.91 9.41
CA SER A 214 4.47 -2.31 8.16
C SER A 214 3.11 -2.88 7.77
N MET A 215 2.21 -2.00 7.35
CA MET A 215 0.95 -2.32 6.67
C MET A 215 0.89 -1.67 5.28
N ASN A 216 2.04 -1.46 4.64
CA ASN A 216 2.16 -0.81 3.33
C ASN A 216 1.66 0.65 3.27
N MET A 217 1.84 1.42 4.33
CA MET A 217 1.56 2.86 4.33
C MET A 217 2.86 3.64 4.23
N TRP A 218 3.20 4.09 3.00
CA TRP A 218 4.47 4.74 2.69
C TRP A 218 4.26 6.16 2.21
N GLY A 219 4.98 7.11 2.81
CA GLY A 219 5.09 8.49 2.32
C GLY A 219 6.32 8.64 1.43
N LEU A 220 6.11 9.02 0.19
CA LEU A 220 7.10 9.00 -0.89
C LEU A 220 7.13 10.35 -1.63
N THR A 221 8.23 10.60 -2.35
CA THR A 221 8.38 11.74 -3.26
C THR A 221 8.42 11.26 -4.71
N PRO A 222 8.14 12.12 -5.71
CA PRO A 222 8.19 11.75 -7.13
C PRO A 222 9.53 11.14 -7.54
N ASP A 223 10.64 11.61 -6.97
CA ASP A 223 11.99 11.07 -7.27
C ASP A 223 12.13 9.59 -6.93
N PHE A 224 11.30 9.06 -6.02
CA PHE A 224 11.30 7.64 -5.68
C PHE A 224 10.84 6.76 -6.86
N MET A 225 10.10 7.32 -7.82
CA MET A 225 9.68 6.59 -9.02
C MET A 225 10.86 6.12 -9.88
N GLU A 226 11.96 6.89 -9.91
CA GLU A 226 13.19 6.48 -10.63
C GLU A 226 13.84 5.27 -9.95
N VAL A 227 13.83 5.25 -8.61
CA VAL A 227 14.35 4.11 -7.83
C VAL A 227 13.49 2.86 -8.09
N LEU A 228 12.16 3.01 -8.08
CA LEU A 228 11.24 1.90 -8.38
C LEU A 228 11.43 1.36 -9.80
N GLU A 229 11.54 2.23 -10.79
CA GLU A 229 11.71 1.83 -12.19
C GLU A 229 13.01 1.05 -12.40
N LYS A 230 14.13 1.57 -11.83
CA LYS A 230 15.42 0.89 -11.87
C LYS A 230 15.37 -0.45 -11.14
N GLY A 231 14.84 -0.49 -9.93
CA GLY A 231 14.72 -1.71 -9.13
C GLY A 231 13.82 -2.76 -9.82
N PHE A 232 12.74 -2.31 -10.50
CA PHE A 232 11.88 -3.21 -11.26
C PHE A 232 12.59 -3.79 -12.49
N ALA A 233 13.37 -2.99 -13.22
CA ALA A 233 14.18 -3.47 -14.33
C ALA A 233 15.26 -4.48 -13.88
N GLU A 234 15.92 -4.22 -12.75
CA GLU A 234 16.88 -5.14 -12.13
C GLU A 234 16.19 -6.47 -11.73
N PHE A 235 15.03 -6.40 -11.09
CA PHE A 235 14.22 -7.58 -10.75
C PHE A 235 13.85 -8.40 -11.99
N LEU A 236 13.42 -7.76 -13.07
CA LEU A 236 13.09 -8.45 -14.32
C LEU A 236 14.30 -9.08 -15.02
N SER A 237 15.50 -8.54 -14.81
CA SER A 237 16.76 -9.07 -15.35
C SER A 237 17.30 -10.25 -14.55
N GLY A 238 16.89 -10.41 -13.30
CA GLY A 238 17.29 -11.46 -12.39
C GLY A 238 16.51 -12.77 -12.55
N ASP A 239 16.78 -13.73 -11.65
CA ASP A 239 16.01 -14.99 -11.57
C ASP A 239 14.62 -14.70 -10.97
N ARG A 240 13.61 -14.65 -11.82
CA ARG A 240 12.22 -14.23 -11.54
C ARG A 240 11.43 -15.16 -10.60
N LYS A 241 12.07 -15.98 -9.79
CA LYS A 241 11.42 -16.96 -8.91
C LYS A 241 10.98 -16.41 -7.58
N SER A 242 11.44 -15.21 -7.20
CA SER A 242 11.07 -14.59 -5.94
C SER A 242 10.06 -13.45 -6.15
N VAL A 243 8.80 -13.72 -5.95
CA VAL A 243 7.79 -12.77 -5.49
C VAL A 243 7.06 -13.43 -4.36
#